data_89fce35028bdd3f0db81700f0e7a0e8c
#
_entry.id   89fce35028bdd3f0db81700f0e7a0e8c
#
_cell.length_a   1.000
_cell.length_b   1.000
_cell.length_c   1.000
_cell.angle_alpha   90.00
_cell.angle_beta   90.00
_cell.angle_gamma   90.00
#
_symmetry.space_group_name_H-M   'P 1'
#
loop_
_entity.id
_entity.type
_entity.pdbx_description
1 polymer ?
#
loop_
_entity_poly.entity_id
_entity_poly.type
_entity_poly.pdbx_seq_one_letter_code
_entity_poly.pdbx_strand_id
1 'polypeptide(L)'
;MLSLKQWQNEEIEFKKRGIKLPRFDVHALKSAGLFQPQWIHFGGGNLYRAFHAAIAQDLADKGELDRGIVVAETFDPFTVDRVYRPYNNDILQVIMHTNGKLDERVLAITAGAYFCNTKRPEDLAKMICYFKSSDLQLSTLTITEKGYAVKDIHGSLLASVVDEIQNGPKHAVSTMGIITALLFARFLAGAAPIAMVSTDNFSRN
;
A
#
# COMPACT_ATOMS: atom_id res chain seq x y z
N MET A 1 -28.63 -0.78 -7.97
CA MET A 1 -27.67 0.04 -7.19
C MET A 1 -26.28 -0.29 -7.72
N LEU A 2 -25.45 0.70 -8.11
CA LEU A 2 -24.08 0.44 -8.59
C LEU A 2 -23.22 -0.14 -7.47
N SER A 3 -22.36 -1.11 -7.83
CA SER A 3 -21.43 -1.75 -6.90
C SER A 3 -20.01 -1.63 -7.39
N LEU A 4 -19.10 -1.13 -6.54
CA LEU A 4 -17.67 -1.08 -6.85
C LEU A 4 -17.08 -2.47 -7.14
N LYS A 5 -17.67 -3.54 -6.59
CA LYS A 5 -17.24 -4.91 -6.88
C LYS A 5 -17.45 -5.36 -8.32
N GLN A 6 -18.36 -4.71 -9.03
CA GLN A 6 -18.84 -5.13 -10.36
C GLN A 6 -18.71 -4.01 -11.40
N TRP A 7 -17.96 -2.94 -11.08
CA TRP A 7 -17.86 -1.78 -11.95
C TRP A 7 -17.40 -2.12 -13.38
N GLN A 8 -16.54 -3.12 -13.54
CA GLN A 8 -16.08 -3.58 -14.86
C GLN A 8 -17.21 -4.18 -15.71
N ASN A 9 -18.23 -4.78 -15.09
CA ASN A 9 -19.41 -5.30 -15.77
C ASN A 9 -20.47 -4.20 -15.97
N GLU A 10 -20.37 -3.10 -15.25
CA GLU A 10 -21.34 -2.00 -15.21
C GLU A 10 -20.76 -0.68 -15.72
N GLU A 11 -19.68 -0.71 -16.51
CA GLU A 11 -18.95 0.49 -16.99
C GLU A 11 -19.86 1.56 -17.60
N ILE A 12 -20.84 1.14 -18.40
CA ILE A 12 -21.80 2.06 -19.06
C ILE A 12 -22.57 2.85 -18.01
N GLU A 13 -23.04 2.19 -16.95
CA GLU A 13 -23.80 2.84 -15.90
C GLU A 13 -22.95 3.76 -15.02
N PHE A 14 -21.68 3.37 -14.75
CA PHE A 14 -20.71 4.24 -14.08
C PHE A 14 -20.45 5.51 -14.90
N LYS A 15 -20.18 5.37 -16.20
CA LYS A 15 -19.96 6.49 -17.14
C LYS A 15 -21.17 7.41 -17.24
N LYS A 16 -22.40 6.86 -17.30
CA LYS A 16 -23.65 7.65 -17.30
C LYS A 16 -23.81 8.54 -16.05
N ARG A 17 -23.29 8.09 -14.91
CA ARG A 17 -23.26 8.88 -13.67
C ARG A 17 -22.09 9.85 -13.56
N GLY A 18 -21.26 9.95 -14.59
CA GLY A 18 -20.10 10.83 -14.59
C GLY A 18 -18.89 10.31 -13.81
N ILE A 19 -18.92 9.03 -13.37
CA ILE A 19 -17.80 8.41 -12.65
C ILE A 19 -16.71 8.08 -13.66
N LYS A 20 -15.50 8.61 -13.45
CA LYS A 20 -14.35 8.34 -14.31
C LYS A 20 -13.80 6.93 -14.03
N LEU A 21 -13.49 6.21 -15.09
CA LEU A 21 -12.94 4.85 -15.03
C LEU A 21 -11.48 4.83 -15.49
N PRO A 22 -10.67 3.83 -15.05
CA PRO A 22 -9.32 3.60 -15.56
C PRO A 22 -9.29 3.46 -17.09
N ARG A 23 -8.19 3.89 -17.73
CA ARG A 23 -7.99 3.82 -19.18
C ARG A 23 -6.96 2.78 -19.60
N PHE A 24 -6.41 2.05 -18.64
CA PHE A 24 -5.45 0.95 -18.86
C PHE A 24 -6.13 -0.41 -18.66
N ASP A 25 -5.47 -1.47 -19.11
CA ASP A 25 -5.88 -2.84 -18.81
C ASP A 25 -5.62 -3.14 -17.32
N VAL A 26 -6.70 -3.08 -16.53
CA VAL A 26 -6.65 -3.27 -15.08
C VAL A 26 -6.17 -4.67 -14.69
N HIS A 27 -6.59 -5.70 -15.44
CA HIS A 27 -6.20 -7.07 -15.15
C HIS A 27 -4.70 -7.29 -15.41
N ALA A 28 -4.21 -6.84 -16.56
CA ALA A 28 -2.80 -6.95 -16.92
C ALA A 28 -1.91 -6.19 -15.92
N LEU A 29 -2.27 -4.94 -15.59
CA LEU A 29 -1.52 -4.09 -14.67
C LEU A 29 -1.47 -4.67 -13.25
N LYS A 30 -2.60 -5.15 -12.71
CA LYS A 30 -2.63 -5.78 -11.39
C LYS A 30 -1.85 -7.09 -11.36
N SER A 31 -2.00 -7.93 -12.39
CA SER A 31 -1.26 -9.19 -12.50
C SER A 31 0.25 -8.96 -12.55
N ALA A 32 0.70 -7.97 -13.33
CA ALA A 32 2.11 -7.60 -13.40
C ALA A 32 2.63 -7.10 -12.03
N GLY A 33 1.86 -6.26 -11.33
CA GLY A 33 2.20 -5.77 -9.99
C GLY A 33 2.23 -6.87 -8.93
N LEU A 34 1.39 -7.90 -9.02
CA LEU A 34 1.43 -9.06 -8.11
C LEU A 34 2.56 -10.03 -8.43
N PHE A 35 2.96 -10.12 -9.69
CA PHE A 35 4.04 -11.02 -10.10
C PHE A 35 5.41 -10.44 -9.77
N GLN A 36 5.65 -9.18 -10.15
CA GLN A 36 6.92 -8.47 -9.96
C GLN A 36 6.66 -7.01 -9.56
N PRO A 37 6.31 -6.74 -8.28
CA PRO A 37 6.04 -5.38 -7.83
C PRO A 37 7.30 -4.52 -7.92
N GLN A 38 7.16 -3.32 -8.49
CA GLN A 38 8.18 -2.28 -8.48
C GLN A 38 7.97 -1.28 -7.35
N TRP A 39 6.74 -1.15 -6.88
CA TRP A 39 6.35 -0.21 -5.84
C TRP A 39 5.50 -0.91 -4.77
N ILE A 40 5.98 -0.84 -3.52
CA ILE A 40 5.23 -1.24 -2.32
C ILE A 40 4.97 -0.01 -1.47
N HIS A 41 3.71 0.17 -1.02
CA HIS A 41 3.32 1.27 -0.15
C HIS A 41 2.92 0.76 1.23
N PHE A 42 3.56 1.29 2.28
CA PHE A 42 3.19 1.01 3.68
C PHE A 42 2.17 2.03 4.18
N GLY A 43 1.04 1.52 4.69
CA GLY A 43 -0.08 2.31 5.18
C GLY A 43 -1.21 2.43 4.17
N GLY A 44 -2.22 1.56 4.27
CA GLY A 44 -3.38 1.51 3.37
C GLY A 44 -4.48 2.54 3.69
N GLY A 45 -4.16 3.59 4.45
CA GLY A 45 -5.11 4.59 4.92
C GLY A 45 -5.59 5.58 3.85
N ASN A 46 -6.28 6.63 4.31
CA ASN A 46 -6.89 7.64 3.43
C ASN A 46 -5.85 8.39 2.58
N LEU A 47 -4.66 8.68 3.12
CA LEU A 47 -3.63 9.41 2.38
C LEU A 47 -3.15 8.62 1.16
N TYR A 48 -2.91 7.31 1.31
CA TYR A 48 -2.61 6.47 0.16
C TYR A 48 -3.76 6.47 -0.86
N ARG A 49 -4.98 6.17 -0.40
CA ARG A 49 -6.15 6.01 -1.27
C ARG A 49 -6.53 7.28 -2.02
N ALA A 50 -6.40 8.43 -1.35
CA ALA A 50 -6.80 9.70 -1.94
C ALA A 50 -5.69 10.36 -2.78
N PHE A 51 -4.42 10.09 -2.49
CA PHE A 51 -3.29 10.82 -3.08
C PHE A 51 -2.38 9.90 -3.89
N HIS A 52 -1.67 8.96 -3.27
CA HIS A 52 -0.68 8.12 -3.97
C HIS A 52 -1.32 7.23 -5.06
N ALA A 53 -2.42 6.57 -4.72
CA ALA A 53 -3.15 5.74 -5.68
C ALA A 53 -3.69 6.57 -6.85
N ALA A 54 -4.11 7.81 -6.58
CA ALA A 54 -4.61 8.73 -7.58
C ALA A 54 -3.53 9.15 -8.58
N ILE A 55 -2.35 9.55 -8.07
CA ILE A 55 -1.19 9.93 -8.91
C ILE A 55 -0.71 8.73 -9.73
N ALA A 56 -0.58 7.57 -9.09
CA ALA A 56 -0.13 6.36 -9.78
C ALA A 56 -1.11 5.94 -10.88
N GLN A 57 -2.42 6.07 -10.67
CA GLN A 57 -3.40 5.82 -11.72
C GLN A 57 -3.29 6.81 -12.88
N ASP A 58 -3.04 8.09 -12.58
CA ASP A 58 -2.83 9.09 -13.63
C ASP A 58 -1.59 8.77 -14.49
N LEU A 59 -0.55 8.19 -13.89
CA LEU A 59 0.63 7.69 -14.63
C LEU A 59 0.29 6.44 -15.46
N ALA A 60 -0.45 5.49 -14.89
CA ALA A 60 -0.87 4.30 -15.62
C ALA A 60 -1.81 4.65 -16.80
N ASP A 61 -2.72 5.61 -16.61
CA ASP A 61 -3.59 6.12 -17.67
C ASP A 61 -2.84 6.80 -18.83
N LYS A 62 -1.60 7.22 -18.62
CA LYS A 62 -0.68 7.75 -19.62
C LYS A 62 0.28 6.71 -20.20
N GLY A 63 0.26 5.48 -19.68
CA GLY A 63 1.20 4.42 -20.05
C GLY A 63 2.60 4.57 -19.44
N GLU A 64 2.76 5.44 -18.43
CA GLU A 64 4.04 5.68 -17.75
C GLU A 64 4.25 4.72 -16.54
N LEU A 65 3.23 3.96 -16.16
CA LEU A 65 3.28 2.93 -15.13
C LEU A 65 2.57 1.67 -15.65
N ASP A 66 3.27 0.55 -15.68
CA ASP A 66 2.82 -0.72 -16.25
C ASP A 66 2.51 -1.79 -15.18
N ARG A 67 2.69 -1.47 -13.91
CA ARG A 67 2.51 -2.40 -12.79
C ARG A 67 1.73 -1.74 -11.65
N GLY A 68 0.78 -2.49 -11.09
CA GLY A 68 0.00 -2.02 -9.95
C GLY A 68 0.82 -1.97 -8.66
N ILE A 69 0.42 -1.08 -7.75
CA ILE A 69 1.04 -0.93 -6.43
C ILE A 69 0.59 -2.06 -5.50
N VAL A 70 1.51 -2.60 -4.72
CA VAL A 70 1.19 -3.48 -3.59
C VAL A 70 1.13 -2.65 -2.31
N VAL A 71 0.05 -2.81 -1.55
CA VAL A 71 -0.14 -2.15 -0.26
C VAL A 71 0.21 -3.10 0.88
N ALA A 72 1.01 -2.62 1.81
CA ALA A 72 1.36 -3.30 3.06
C ALA A 72 0.74 -2.55 4.24
N GLU A 73 -0.13 -3.21 4.99
CA GLU A 73 -0.65 -2.70 6.26
C GLU A 73 0.02 -3.45 7.41
N THR A 74 0.50 -2.74 8.42
CA THR A 74 1.25 -3.35 9.52
C THR A 74 0.51 -3.35 10.85
N PHE A 75 -0.46 -2.47 11.01
CA PHE A 75 -1.13 -2.24 12.29
C PHE A 75 -2.57 -2.78 12.31
N ASP A 76 -3.39 -2.41 11.31
CA ASP A 76 -4.82 -2.71 11.29
C ASP A 76 -5.20 -3.67 10.14
N PRO A 77 -5.45 -4.97 10.45
CA PRO A 77 -5.88 -5.93 9.45
C PRO A 77 -7.26 -5.58 8.85
N PHE A 78 -8.10 -4.81 9.57
CA PHE A 78 -9.42 -4.39 9.10
C PHE A 78 -9.32 -3.62 7.78
N THR A 79 -8.30 -2.77 7.63
CA THR A 79 -8.06 -2.04 6.39
C THR A 79 -7.92 -2.99 5.19
N VAL A 80 -7.15 -4.07 5.34
CA VAL A 80 -7.00 -5.08 4.27
C VAL A 80 -8.30 -5.84 4.02
N ASP A 81 -8.92 -6.33 5.09
CA ASP A 81 -10.03 -7.29 5.01
C ASP A 81 -11.38 -6.65 4.67
N ARG A 82 -11.57 -5.36 4.98
CA ARG A 82 -12.85 -4.66 4.80
C ARG A 82 -12.82 -3.58 3.74
N VAL A 83 -11.63 -2.98 3.50
CA VAL A 83 -11.52 -1.84 2.57
C VAL A 83 -10.98 -2.28 1.21
N TYR A 84 -10.01 -3.21 1.17
CA TYR A 84 -9.36 -3.61 -0.08
C TYR A 84 -9.91 -4.91 -0.67
N ARG A 85 -9.75 -6.03 0.03
CA ARG A 85 -10.07 -7.37 -0.49
C ARG A 85 -11.50 -7.53 -0.99
N PRO A 86 -12.54 -7.02 -0.30
CA PRO A 86 -13.91 -7.18 -0.75
C PRO A 86 -14.23 -6.46 -2.07
N TYR A 87 -13.39 -5.52 -2.49
CA TYR A 87 -13.58 -4.70 -3.69
C TYR A 87 -12.49 -4.92 -4.74
N ASN A 88 -11.82 -6.10 -4.74
CA ASN A 88 -10.71 -6.41 -5.63
C ASN A 88 -9.57 -5.37 -5.57
N ASN A 89 -9.37 -4.76 -4.40
CA ASN A 89 -8.45 -3.65 -4.14
C ASN A 89 -8.77 -2.36 -4.94
N ASP A 90 -9.97 -2.23 -5.49
CA ASP A 90 -10.45 -1.02 -6.15
C ASP A 90 -10.99 -0.02 -5.13
N ILE A 91 -10.90 1.26 -5.44
CA ILE A 91 -11.26 2.38 -4.57
C ILE A 91 -12.18 3.32 -5.34
N LEU A 92 -13.28 3.76 -4.74
CA LEU A 92 -14.05 4.89 -5.23
C LEU A 92 -13.50 6.16 -4.57
N GLN A 93 -12.82 6.99 -5.34
CA GLN A 93 -12.39 8.31 -4.89
C GLN A 93 -13.49 9.33 -5.18
N VAL A 94 -13.82 10.15 -4.19
CA VAL A 94 -14.77 11.26 -4.30
C VAL A 94 -14.05 12.55 -3.87
N ILE A 95 -13.96 13.51 -4.77
CA ILE A 95 -13.42 14.84 -4.50
C ILE A 95 -14.60 15.81 -4.37
N MET A 96 -14.77 16.39 -3.20
CA MET A 96 -15.78 17.38 -2.92
C MET A 96 -15.23 18.79 -3.11
N HIS A 97 -15.78 19.54 -4.04
CA HIS A 97 -15.42 20.93 -4.28
C HIS A 97 -16.21 21.90 -3.41
N THR A 98 -15.67 23.07 -3.15
CA THR A 98 -16.32 24.12 -2.33
C THR A 98 -17.67 24.59 -2.88
N ASN A 99 -17.90 24.46 -4.18
CA ASN A 99 -19.16 24.78 -4.84
C ASN A 99 -20.18 23.63 -4.80
N GLY A 100 -19.90 22.54 -4.06
CA GLY A 100 -20.76 21.38 -3.95
C GLY A 100 -20.65 20.36 -5.10
N LYS A 101 -19.84 20.63 -6.11
CA LYS A 101 -19.55 19.66 -7.18
C LYS A 101 -18.80 18.45 -6.62
N LEU A 102 -19.16 17.27 -7.10
CA LEU A 102 -18.43 16.03 -6.83
C LEU A 102 -17.71 15.57 -8.10
N ASP A 103 -16.42 15.27 -7.96
CA ASP A 103 -15.68 14.53 -8.98
C ASP A 103 -15.43 13.11 -8.44
N GLU A 104 -15.93 12.11 -9.16
CA GLU A 104 -15.89 10.72 -8.76
C GLU A 104 -15.05 9.91 -9.76
N ARG A 105 -14.20 9.02 -9.24
CA ARG A 105 -13.47 8.09 -10.09
C ARG A 105 -13.18 6.76 -9.40
N VAL A 106 -13.14 5.69 -10.18
CA VAL A 106 -12.64 4.38 -9.74
C VAL A 106 -11.12 4.38 -9.88
N LEU A 107 -10.42 4.10 -8.79
CA LEU A 107 -8.99 3.85 -8.76
C LEU A 107 -8.76 2.34 -8.70
N ALA A 108 -8.16 1.77 -9.74
CA ALA A 108 -7.88 0.34 -9.87
C ALA A 108 -6.38 0.02 -9.95
N ILE A 109 -5.55 0.94 -9.45
CA ILE A 109 -4.09 0.85 -9.49
C ILE A 109 -3.51 -0.10 -8.43
N THR A 110 -4.26 -0.40 -7.36
CA THR A 110 -3.79 -1.28 -6.29
C THR A 110 -3.88 -2.74 -6.72
N ALA A 111 -2.74 -3.38 -6.92
CA ALA A 111 -2.67 -4.78 -7.33
C ALA A 111 -3.08 -5.74 -6.21
N GLY A 112 -2.61 -5.48 -5.00
CA GLY A 112 -2.92 -6.30 -3.84
C GLY A 112 -2.72 -5.55 -2.53
N ALA A 113 -3.39 -6.00 -1.48
CA ALA A 113 -3.23 -5.49 -0.12
C ALA A 113 -2.97 -6.65 0.85
N TYR A 114 -1.94 -6.49 1.68
CA TYR A 114 -1.45 -7.52 2.59
C TYR A 114 -1.31 -6.98 4.01
N PHE A 115 -1.70 -7.76 4.99
CA PHE A 115 -1.41 -7.47 6.39
C PHE A 115 -0.01 -7.99 6.72
N CYS A 116 0.97 -7.12 6.60
CA CYS A 116 2.38 -7.41 6.80
C CYS A 116 2.73 -7.48 8.29
N ASN A 117 2.36 -8.58 8.94
CA ASN A 117 2.55 -8.78 10.36
C ASN A 117 2.68 -10.27 10.69
N THR A 118 3.39 -10.62 11.76
CA THR A 118 3.57 -12.01 12.23
C THR A 118 2.25 -12.72 12.55
N LYS A 119 1.18 -11.97 12.83
CA LYS A 119 -0.18 -12.49 13.04
C LYS A 119 -0.82 -13.05 11.76
N ARG A 120 -0.24 -12.79 10.58
CA ARG A 120 -0.69 -13.31 9.27
C ARG A 120 0.53 -13.78 8.47
N PRO A 121 1.05 -14.99 8.79
CA PRO A 121 2.32 -15.48 8.24
C PRO A 121 2.35 -15.57 6.72
N GLU A 122 1.22 -15.89 6.07
CA GLU A 122 1.11 -15.99 4.61
C GLU A 122 1.27 -14.63 3.93
N ASP A 123 0.65 -13.57 4.45
CA ASP A 123 0.81 -12.22 3.93
C ASP A 123 2.24 -11.72 4.15
N LEU A 124 2.81 -11.96 5.33
CA LEU A 124 4.18 -11.60 5.65
C LEU A 124 5.19 -12.34 4.76
N ALA A 125 5.00 -13.63 4.54
CA ALA A 125 5.86 -14.43 3.66
C ALA A 125 5.86 -13.87 2.23
N LYS A 126 4.68 -13.45 1.73
CA LYS A 126 4.56 -12.82 0.42
C LYS A 126 5.34 -11.51 0.35
N MET A 127 5.25 -10.68 1.38
CA MET A 127 6.00 -9.42 1.47
C MET A 127 7.51 -9.66 1.53
N ILE A 128 7.96 -10.68 2.27
CA ILE A 128 9.38 -11.09 2.30
C ILE A 128 9.86 -11.49 0.89
N CYS A 129 9.06 -12.27 0.14
CA CYS A 129 9.40 -12.61 -1.24
C CYS A 129 9.55 -11.37 -2.13
N TYR A 130 8.64 -10.41 -2.01
CA TYR A 130 8.71 -9.16 -2.77
C TYR A 130 9.96 -8.34 -2.43
N PHE A 131 10.29 -8.22 -1.15
CA PHE A 131 11.48 -7.47 -0.72
C PHE A 131 12.80 -8.13 -1.16
N LYS A 132 12.82 -9.45 -1.33
CA LYS A 132 13.99 -10.16 -1.86
C LYS A 132 14.22 -9.94 -3.35
N SER A 133 13.19 -9.52 -4.10
CA SER A 133 13.29 -9.31 -5.54
C SER A 133 14.04 -8.01 -5.86
N SER A 134 14.93 -8.07 -6.86
CA SER A 134 15.59 -6.88 -7.42
C SER A 134 14.61 -5.97 -8.19
N ASP A 135 13.45 -6.48 -8.60
CA ASP A 135 12.43 -5.70 -9.32
C ASP A 135 11.80 -4.62 -8.43
N LEU A 136 11.74 -4.85 -7.11
CA LEU A 136 11.25 -3.84 -6.18
C LEU A 136 12.24 -2.67 -6.08
N GLN A 137 11.82 -1.50 -6.57
CA GLN A 137 12.65 -0.31 -6.68
C GLN A 137 12.27 0.79 -5.69
N LEU A 138 10.99 0.86 -5.32
CA LEU A 138 10.43 1.93 -4.50
C LEU A 138 9.57 1.36 -3.38
N SER A 139 9.75 1.90 -2.19
CA SER A 139 8.81 1.75 -1.09
C SER A 139 8.47 3.11 -0.49
N THR A 140 7.19 3.43 -0.47
CA THR A 140 6.68 4.67 0.13
C THR A 140 5.93 4.37 1.42
N LEU A 141 5.93 5.32 2.35
CA LEU A 141 5.34 5.16 3.67
C LEU A 141 4.37 6.31 3.97
N THR A 142 3.15 5.96 4.39
CA THR A 142 2.19 6.87 5.03
C THR A 142 1.71 6.21 6.32
N ILE A 143 2.59 6.14 7.28
CA ILE A 143 2.35 5.60 8.62
C ILE A 143 2.24 6.75 9.61
N THR A 144 1.49 6.57 10.69
CA THR A 144 1.35 7.63 11.70
C THR A 144 2.66 7.84 12.45
N GLU A 145 2.82 9.00 13.13
CA GLU A 145 3.96 9.28 14.00
C GLU A 145 4.26 8.14 14.97
N LYS A 146 3.20 7.50 15.50
CA LYS A 146 3.34 6.31 16.36
C LYS A 146 3.96 5.11 15.64
N GLY A 147 3.78 5.01 14.32
CA GLY A 147 4.39 3.95 13.51
C GLY A 147 5.91 4.08 13.39
N TYR A 148 6.44 5.30 13.46
CA TYR A 148 7.88 5.55 13.46
C TYR A 148 8.51 5.46 14.86
N ALA A 149 7.70 5.53 15.93
CA ALA A 149 8.22 5.58 17.28
C ALA A 149 8.94 4.27 17.67
N VAL A 150 10.19 4.37 18.04
CA VAL A 150 10.98 3.28 18.65
C VAL A 150 11.26 3.55 20.12
N LYS A 151 10.95 4.76 20.59
CA LYS A 151 11.11 5.22 21.99
C LYS A 151 9.82 5.83 22.51
N ASP A 152 9.65 5.77 23.80
CA ASP A 152 8.59 6.48 24.52
C ASP A 152 8.91 7.98 24.72
N ILE A 153 8.01 8.71 25.39
CA ILE A 153 8.16 10.14 25.68
C ILE A 153 9.31 10.45 26.63
N HIS A 154 9.86 9.45 27.32
CA HIS A 154 10.98 9.59 28.25
C HIS A 154 12.32 9.22 27.60
N GLY A 155 12.31 8.81 26.29
CA GLY A 155 13.50 8.42 25.55
C GLY A 155 13.91 6.96 25.72
N SER A 156 13.15 6.16 26.48
CA SER A 156 13.38 4.72 26.64
C SER A 156 12.84 3.94 25.44
N LEU A 157 13.51 2.85 25.05
CA LEU A 157 13.00 1.97 24.01
C LEU A 157 11.64 1.39 24.40
N LEU A 158 10.71 1.33 23.45
CA LEU A 158 9.44 0.64 23.64
C LEU A 158 9.67 -0.85 23.92
N ALA A 159 8.87 -1.45 24.78
CA ALA A 159 9.01 -2.86 25.17
C ALA A 159 8.98 -3.81 23.95
N SER A 160 8.13 -3.52 22.95
CA SER A 160 8.09 -4.27 21.69
C SER A 160 9.41 -4.18 20.92
N VAL A 161 10.04 -3.01 20.89
CA VAL A 161 11.33 -2.79 20.21
C VAL A 161 12.47 -3.53 20.93
N VAL A 162 12.44 -3.55 22.28
CA VAL A 162 13.41 -4.32 23.06
C VAL A 162 13.29 -5.81 22.75
N ASP A 163 12.05 -6.33 22.71
CA ASP A 163 11.79 -7.74 22.37
C ASP A 163 12.26 -8.08 20.95
N GLU A 164 11.97 -7.21 19.97
CA GLU A 164 12.39 -7.37 18.58
C GLU A 164 13.92 -7.41 18.44
N ILE A 165 14.64 -6.55 19.17
CA ILE A 165 16.10 -6.52 19.18
C ILE A 165 16.68 -7.82 19.78
N GLN A 166 16.09 -8.33 20.86
CA GLN A 166 16.55 -9.54 21.54
C GLN A 166 16.25 -10.81 20.75
N ASN A 167 15.08 -10.90 20.13
CA ASN A 167 14.57 -12.11 19.48
C ASN A 167 14.73 -12.11 17.95
N GLY A 168 15.13 -10.97 17.39
CA GLY A 168 15.46 -10.83 15.97
C GLY A 168 14.26 -10.70 15.03
N PRO A 169 14.50 -10.68 13.71
CA PRO A 169 13.53 -10.25 12.70
C PRO A 169 12.26 -11.11 12.60
N LYS A 170 12.29 -12.34 13.09
CA LYS A 170 11.10 -13.22 13.12
C LYS A 170 10.06 -12.81 14.15
N HIS A 171 10.44 -11.96 15.09
CA HIS A 171 9.59 -11.43 16.15
C HIS A 171 9.16 -9.99 15.91
N ALA A 172 9.46 -9.43 14.75
CA ALA A 172 9.09 -8.08 14.38
C ALA A 172 7.56 -7.90 14.38
N VAL A 173 7.05 -6.95 15.19
CA VAL A 173 5.63 -6.61 15.33
C VAL A 173 5.38 -5.11 15.21
N SER A 174 6.38 -4.27 15.53
CA SER A 174 6.31 -2.83 15.27
C SER A 174 6.47 -2.55 13.78
N THR A 175 5.91 -1.45 13.29
CA THR A 175 6.04 -1.09 11.87
C THR A 175 7.50 -0.96 11.47
N MET A 176 8.32 -0.30 12.29
CA MET A 176 9.76 -0.14 12.00
C MET A 176 10.52 -1.45 12.10
N GLY A 177 10.17 -2.33 13.05
CA GLY A 177 10.73 -3.68 13.16
C GLY A 177 10.41 -4.53 11.93
N ILE A 178 9.16 -4.51 11.47
CA ILE A 178 8.72 -5.22 10.25
C ILE A 178 9.47 -4.70 9.02
N ILE A 179 9.55 -3.38 8.81
CA ILE A 179 10.29 -2.79 7.69
C ILE A 179 11.77 -3.18 7.76
N THR A 180 12.37 -3.11 8.94
CA THR A 180 13.77 -3.52 9.16
C THR A 180 13.97 -5.00 8.83
N ALA A 181 13.05 -5.88 9.25
CA ALA A 181 13.12 -7.32 8.93
C ALA A 181 13.02 -7.59 7.43
N LEU A 182 12.15 -6.86 6.71
CA LEU A 182 12.02 -6.95 5.25
C LEU A 182 13.29 -6.47 4.53
N LEU A 183 13.87 -5.34 4.97
CA LEU A 183 15.12 -4.82 4.42
C LEU A 183 16.30 -5.74 4.73
N PHE A 184 16.32 -6.35 5.90
CA PHE A 184 17.33 -7.37 6.24
C PHE A 184 17.20 -8.61 5.36
N ALA A 185 15.97 -9.07 5.09
CA ALA A 185 15.75 -10.17 4.16
C ALA A 185 16.24 -9.83 2.74
N ARG A 186 16.06 -8.57 2.29
CA ARG A 186 16.57 -8.06 1.02
C ARG A 186 18.11 -8.02 1.02
N PHE A 187 18.72 -7.55 2.10
CA PHE A 187 20.17 -7.53 2.25
C PHE A 187 20.76 -8.94 2.08
N LEU A 188 20.20 -9.94 2.76
CA LEU A 188 20.61 -11.33 2.64
C LEU A 188 20.39 -11.94 1.24
N ALA A 189 19.47 -11.38 0.46
CA ALA A 189 19.17 -11.82 -0.90
C ALA A 189 20.03 -11.14 -1.99
N GLY A 190 21.05 -10.36 -1.62
CA GLY A 190 21.97 -9.71 -2.55
C GLY A 190 21.97 -8.18 -2.50
N ALA A 191 21.27 -7.59 -1.54
CA ALA A 191 21.30 -6.14 -1.25
C ALA A 191 21.01 -5.25 -2.45
N ALA A 192 20.07 -5.65 -3.34
CA ALA A 192 19.66 -4.81 -4.47
C ALA A 192 19.16 -3.42 -3.98
N PRO A 193 19.51 -2.31 -4.64
CA PRO A 193 19.08 -0.97 -4.22
C PRO A 193 17.57 -0.83 -4.15
N ILE A 194 17.09 -0.02 -3.22
CA ILE A 194 15.68 0.35 -3.07
C ILE A 194 15.59 1.78 -2.52
N ALA A 195 14.66 2.57 -3.06
CA ALA A 195 14.31 3.86 -2.48
C ALA A 195 13.25 3.67 -1.39
N MET A 196 13.56 4.07 -0.15
CA MET A 196 12.61 4.14 0.96
C MET A 196 12.23 5.60 1.18
N VAL A 197 10.95 5.93 0.95
CA VAL A 197 10.49 7.34 0.93
C VAL A 197 9.36 7.53 1.92
N SER A 198 9.60 8.30 2.98
CA SER A 198 8.54 8.77 3.86
C SER A 198 7.75 9.86 3.13
N THR A 199 6.44 9.67 3.02
CA THR A 199 5.51 10.57 2.35
C THR A 199 4.38 11.01 3.28
N ASP A 200 4.63 10.96 4.58
CA ASP A 200 3.70 11.41 5.61
C ASP A 200 3.54 12.94 5.63
N ASN A 201 2.38 13.37 6.06
CA ASN A 201 2.04 14.79 6.14
C ASN A 201 2.29 15.34 7.55
N PHE A 202 3.56 15.36 7.99
CA PHE A 202 3.96 16.03 9.23
C PHE A 202 5.34 16.68 9.13
N SER A 203 5.58 17.70 9.96
CA SER A 203 6.64 18.69 9.76
C SER A 203 8.06 18.25 10.15
N ARG A 204 8.24 17.03 10.68
CA ARG A 204 9.54 16.48 11.09
C ARG A 204 9.57 14.98 10.83
N ASN A 205 9.72 14.61 9.59
CA ASN A 205 9.97 13.22 9.18
C ASN A 205 11.45 12.87 9.31
#